data_20a52ccfbe6f369e65789f866883c597
#
_entry.id   20a52ccfbe6f369e65789f866883c597
#
_cell.length_a   1.000
_cell.length_b   1.000
_cell.length_c   1.000
_cell.angle_alpha   90.00
_cell.angle_beta   90.00
_cell.angle_gamma   90.00
#
_symmetry.space_group_name_H-M   'P 1'
#
loop_
_entity.id
_entity.type
_entity.pdbx_description
1 polymer ?
#
loop_
_entity_poly.entity_id
_entity_poly.type
_entity_poly.pdbx_seq_one_letter_code
_entity_poly.pdbx_strand_id
1 'polypeptide(L)'
;KHPADINLRAVLHHYADSQREDWQLGDDVRAVWSALLPMGGAVSGVAGANWMLIGDAAGCVNPLNGEGIDYGLETGHLAAQVLASRSHTYDLSTLWPGLLRERYGLAFSVARRLAGLITVPGLLPALGPIGMRSHLLMTIALRVMGNLVTPEDSDAIARIWRTAGRLSVRIDDRPPFT
;
A
#
# COMPACT_ATOMS: atom_id res chain seq x y z
N LYS A 1 -9.14 18.84 9.66
CA LYS A 1 -8.60 19.82 8.70
C LYS A 1 -7.51 19.08 7.94
N HIS A 2 -7.74 18.75 6.67
CA HIS A 2 -6.63 18.42 5.78
C HIS A 2 -5.69 19.63 5.75
N PRO A 3 -4.38 19.44 5.74
CA PRO A 3 -3.45 20.50 5.37
C PRO A 3 -3.62 20.78 3.87
N ALA A 4 -4.81 21.32 3.51
CA ALA A 4 -5.21 21.58 2.13
C ALA A 4 -4.40 22.71 1.47
N ASP A 5 -3.44 23.29 2.20
CA ASP A 5 -2.73 24.47 1.76
C ASP A 5 -1.23 24.24 1.50
N ILE A 6 -0.79 22.98 1.50
CA ILE A 6 0.61 22.71 1.10
C ILE A 6 0.71 22.76 -0.41
N ASN A 7 1.35 23.81 -0.92
CA ASN A 7 1.72 23.89 -2.32
C ASN A 7 2.88 22.91 -2.61
N LEU A 8 2.54 21.69 -3.03
CA LEU A 8 3.52 20.63 -3.30
C LEU A 8 4.57 21.05 -4.33
N ARG A 9 4.20 21.92 -5.30
CA ARG A 9 5.14 22.45 -6.29
C ARG A 9 6.19 23.34 -5.62
N ALA A 10 5.77 24.20 -4.68
CA ALA A 10 6.70 25.05 -3.94
C ALA A 10 7.65 24.21 -3.05
N VAL A 11 7.13 23.13 -2.41
CA VAL A 11 7.94 22.20 -1.65
C VAL A 11 8.98 21.49 -2.54
N LEU A 12 8.57 21.06 -3.74
CA LEU A 12 9.47 20.42 -4.69
C LEU A 12 10.59 21.38 -5.16
N HIS A 13 10.26 22.62 -5.49
CA HIS A 13 11.26 23.62 -5.86
C HIS A 13 12.23 23.89 -4.70
N HIS A 14 11.70 24.10 -3.49
CA HIS A 14 12.55 24.30 -2.31
C HIS A 14 13.50 23.12 -2.07
N TYR A 15 13.01 21.88 -2.21
CA TYR A 15 13.84 20.70 -2.08
C TYR A 15 14.91 20.62 -3.17
N ALA A 16 14.53 20.86 -4.45
CA ALA A 16 15.47 20.90 -5.55
C ALA A 16 16.58 21.94 -5.31
N ASP A 17 16.20 23.13 -4.86
CA ASP A 17 17.16 24.21 -4.55
C ASP A 17 18.11 23.81 -3.41
N SER A 18 17.60 23.14 -2.36
CA SER A 18 18.42 22.68 -1.23
C SER A 18 19.40 21.57 -1.61
N GLN A 19 19.13 20.80 -2.66
CA GLN A 19 19.97 19.70 -3.14
C GLN A 19 20.82 20.07 -4.38
N ARG A 20 20.71 21.30 -4.84
CA ARG A 20 21.29 21.73 -6.13
C ARG A 20 22.80 21.52 -6.23
N GLU A 21 23.53 21.90 -5.20
CA GLU A 21 24.99 21.74 -5.16
C GLU A 21 25.40 20.27 -5.05
N ASP A 22 24.81 19.54 -4.11
CA ASP A 22 25.19 18.17 -3.81
C ASP A 22 24.93 17.22 -4.99
N TRP A 23 23.84 17.45 -5.71
CA TRP A 23 23.41 16.61 -6.81
C TRP A 23 23.68 17.21 -8.20
N GLN A 24 24.34 18.37 -8.26
CA GLN A 24 24.67 19.10 -9.51
C GLN A 24 23.41 19.30 -10.40
N LEU A 25 22.29 19.66 -9.77
CA LEU A 25 21.04 19.88 -10.48
C LEU A 25 21.07 21.17 -11.29
N GLY A 26 20.48 21.16 -12.49
CA GLY A 26 20.27 22.37 -13.29
C GLY A 26 19.29 23.33 -12.62
N ASP A 27 19.21 24.57 -13.13
CA ASP A 27 18.43 25.65 -12.51
C ASP A 27 16.91 25.43 -12.59
N ASP A 28 16.42 24.71 -13.59
CA ASP A 28 15.00 24.53 -13.86
C ASP A 28 14.48 23.17 -13.44
N VAL A 29 13.40 23.17 -12.67
CA VAL A 29 12.56 21.98 -12.46
C VAL A 29 11.56 21.90 -13.59
N ARG A 30 11.69 20.88 -14.45
CA ARG A 30 10.87 20.71 -15.67
C ARG A 30 9.93 19.51 -15.54
N ALA A 31 8.85 19.53 -16.32
CA ALA A 31 7.91 18.41 -16.47
C ALA A 31 7.41 17.85 -15.12
N VAL A 32 6.94 18.74 -14.25
CA VAL A 32 6.37 18.36 -12.95
C VAL A 32 5.01 17.70 -13.16
N TRP A 33 4.91 16.45 -12.76
CA TRP A 33 3.68 15.66 -12.76
C TRP A 33 3.29 15.32 -11.33
N SER A 34 2.00 15.22 -11.07
CA SER A 34 1.47 14.75 -9.79
C SER A 34 0.23 13.91 -10.02
N ALA A 35 0.08 12.86 -9.23
CA ALA A 35 -1.10 12.02 -9.19
C ALA A 35 -1.37 11.56 -7.77
N LEU A 36 -2.62 11.22 -7.47
CA LEU A 36 -2.94 10.50 -6.26
C LEU A 36 -2.44 9.07 -6.39
N LEU A 37 -1.71 8.60 -5.38
CA LEU A 37 -1.29 7.21 -5.29
C LEU A 37 -2.42 6.38 -4.69
N PRO A 38 -3.07 5.48 -5.45
CA PRO A 38 -4.04 4.56 -4.86
C PRO A 38 -3.32 3.55 -3.98
N MET A 39 -3.81 3.33 -2.77
CA MET A 39 -3.20 2.43 -1.80
C MET A 39 -4.22 1.41 -1.27
N GLY A 40 -3.73 0.24 -0.88
CA GLY A 40 -4.53 -0.77 -0.21
C GLY A 40 -5.67 -1.33 -1.05
N GLY A 41 -5.47 -1.43 -2.36
CA GLY A 41 -6.48 -1.94 -3.29
C GLY A 41 -7.67 -0.99 -3.49
N ALA A 42 -7.51 0.32 -3.24
CA ALA A 42 -8.57 1.33 -3.41
C ALA A 42 -8.74 1.73 -4.89
N VAL A 43 -8.78 0.75 -5.78
CA VAL A 43 -9.00 0.92 -7.22
C VAL A 43 -10.08 -0.04 -7.66
N SER A 44 -11.09 0.46 -8.37
CA SER A 44 -12.09 -0.35 -9.07
C SER A 44 -11.66 -0.60 -10.51
N GLY A 45 -12.05 -1.76 -11.06
CA GLY A 45 -11.74 -2.09 -12.44
C GLY A 45 -10.25 -2.37 -12.68
N VAL A 46 -9.68 -3.28 -11.89
CA VAL A 46 -8.25 -3.68 -12.00
C VAL A 46 -7.99 -4.66 -13.15
N ALA A 47 -9.00 -5.13 -13.85
CA ALA A 47 -8.88 -5.98 -15.03
C ALA A 47 -10.11 -5.90 -15.94
N GLY A 48 -9.93 -6.25 -17.21
CA GLY A 48 -10.98 -6.52 -18.19
C GLY A 48 -10.79 -7.90 -18.80
N ALA A 49 -11.51 -8.21 -19.85
CA ALA A 49 -11.47 -9.54 -20.44
C ALA A 49 -10.05 -9.98 -20.87
N ASN A 50 -9.23 -9.04 -21.36
CA ASN A 50 -7.90 -9.29 -21.93
C ASN A 50 -6.79 -8.37 -21.42
N TRP A 51 -7.01 -7.69 -20.30
CA TRP A 51 -6.01 -6.84 -19.66
C TRP A 51 -6.12 -6.93 -18.15
N MET A 52 -5.03 -6.62 -17.46
CA MET A 52 -4.97 -6.52 -16.00
C MET A 52 -3.99 -5.44 -15.58
N LEU A 53 -4.23 -4.80 -14.45
CA LEU A 53 -3.34 -3.84 -13.81
C LEU A 53 -2.50 -4.54 -12.73
N ILE A 54 -1.25 -4.12 -12.59
CA ILE A 54 -0.30 -4.64 -11.58
C ILE A 54 0.28 -3.46 -10.78
N GLY A 55 0.89 -3.76 -9.64
CA GLY A 55 1.58 -2.77 -8.81
C GLY A 55 0.70 -1.57 -8.44
N ASP A 56 1.27 -0.39 -8.51
CA ASP A 56 0.61 0.88 -8.15
C ASP A 56 -0.66 1.13 -8.98
N ALA A 57 -0.66 0.75 -10.27
CA ALA A 57 -1.83 0.89 -11.14
C ALA A 57 -3.03 0.07 -10.64
N ALA A 58 -2.79 -1.07 -9.98
CA ALA A 58 -3.81 -1.88 -9.31
C ALA A 58 -4.07 -1.44 -7.86
N GLY A 59 -3.44 -0.37 -7.39
CA GLY A 59 -3.50 0.05 -5.99
C GLY A 59 -2.81 -0.91 -5.02
N CYS A 60 -1.87 -1.73 -5.53
CA CYS A 60 -1.09 -2.66 -4.72
C CYS A 60 0.06 -1.92 -4.02
N VAL A 61 -0.30 -1.03 -3.11
CA VAL A 61 0.61 -0.23 -2.30
C VAL A 61 0.18 -0.36 -0.84
N ASN A 62 1.15 -0.57 0.05
CA ASN A 62 0.88 -0.68 1.48
C ASN A 62 0.38 0.66 2.05
N PRO A 63 -0.83 0.74 2.61
CA PRO A 63 -1.38 1.99 3.11
C PRO A 63 -0.71 2.52 4.39
N LEU A 64 0.15 1.73 5.04
CA LEU A 64 0.83 2.14 6.28
C LEU A 64 2.14 2.89 6.02
N ASN A 65 2.89 2.50 4.99
CA ASN A 65 4.22 3.04 4.70
C ASN A 65 4.39 3.57 3.27
N GLY A 66 3.40 3.33 2.37
CA GLY A 66 3.47 3.73 0.97
C GLY A 66 4.39 2.84 0.12
N GLU A 67 4.82 1.69 0.64
CA GLU A 67 5.67 0.75 -0.09
C GLU A 67 4.83 0.05 -1.17
N GLY A 68 5.33 0.02 -2.42
CA GLY A 68 4.69 -0.58 -3.58
C GLY A 68 5.62 -1.43 -4.45
N ILE A 69 6.94 -1.34 -4.23
CA ILE A 69 7.93 -2.01 -5.09
C ILE A 69 7.79 -3.53 -5.01
N ASP A 70 7.73 -4.08 -3.79
CA ASP A 70 7.56 -5.52 -3.57
C ASP A 70 6.26 -6.02 -4.18
N TYR A 71 5.16 -5.29 -3.96
CA TYR A 71 3.86 -5.63 -4.55
C TYR A 71 3.86 -5.53 -6.08
N GLY A 72 4.61 -4.58 -6.64
CA GLY A 72 4.81 -4.46 -8.08
C GLY A 72 5.48 -5.68 -8.68
N LEU A 73 6.56 -6.16 -8.05
CA LEU A 73 7.29 -7.36 -8.44
C LEU A 73 6.42 -8.62 -8.26
N GLU A 74 5.76 -8.76 -7.11
CA GLU A 74 4.92 -9.92 -6.78
C GLU A 74 3.71 -10.02 -7.70
N THR A 75 2.98 -8.91 -7.94
CA THR A 75 1.84 -8.90 -8.86
C THR A 75 2.27 -9.09 -10.31
N GLY A 76 3.45 -8.59 -10.71
CA GLY A 76 4.04 -8.86 -12.02
C GLY A 76 4.33 -10.34 -12.22
N HIS A 77 4.92 -11.00 -11.21
CA HIS A 77 5.15 -12.43 -11.22
C HIS A 77 3.85 -13.25 -11.29
N LEU A 78 2.86 -12.88 -10.46
CA LEU A 78 1.54 -13.52 -10.47
C LEU A 78 0.83 -13.36 -11.82
N ALA A 79 0.90 -12.17 -12.43
CA ALA A 79 0.36 -11.92 -13.77
C ALA A 79 1.03 -12.81 -14.82
N ALA A 80 2.35 -12.93 -14.76
CA ALA A 80 3.10 -13.81 -15.67
C ALA A 80 2.67 -15.28 -15.52
N GLN A 81 2.45 -15.76 -14.29
CA GLN A 81 1.94 -17.13 -14.06
C GLN A 81 0.55 -17.34 -14.65
N VAL A 82 -0.37 -16.38 -14.46
CA VAL A 82 -1.72 -16.41 -15.04
C VAL A 82 -1.65 -16.49 -16.56
N LEU A 83 -0.82 -15.66 -17.19
CA LEU A 83 -0.67 -15.65 -18.65
C LEU A 83 0.02 -16.91 -19.19
N ALA A 84 0.99 -17.45 -18.46
CA ALA A 84 1.72 -18.67 -18.85
C ALA A 84 0.88 -19.94 -18.71
N SER A 85 -0.14 -19.96 -17.90
CA SER A 85 -1.00 -21.15 -17.66
C SER A 85 -1.82 -21.57 -18.88
N ARG A 86 -1.65 -20.91 -20.04
CA ARG A 86 -2.24 -21.20 -21.36
C ARG A 86 -3.77 -21.33 -21.40
N SER A 87 -4.44 -20.93 -20.37
CA SER A 87 -5.88 -21.00 -20.32
C SER A 87 -6.48 -19.74 -20.96
N HIS A 88 -6.41 -19.64 -22.28
CA HIS A 88 -6.95 -18.54 -23.09
C HIS A 88 -8.48 -18.32 -22.96
N THR A 89 -9.12 -19.06 -22.08
CA THR A 89 -10.57 -19.06 -21.89
C THR A 89 -11.01 -18.32 -20.63
N TYR A 90 -10.10 -17.83 -19.80
CA TYR A 90 -10.50 -17.13 -18.60
C TYR A 90 -10.74 -15.63 -18.86
N ASP A 91 -11.88 -15.18 -18.43
CA ASP A 91 -12.18 -13.75 -18.30
C ASP A 91 -11.38 -13.17 -17.14
N LEU A 92 -10.34 -12.38 -17.47
CA LEU A 92 -9.46 -11.77 -16.47
C LEU A 92 -10.21 -10.77 -15.59
N SER A 93 -11.38 -10.27 -16.03
CA SER A 93 -12.18 -9.31 -15.26
C SER A 93 -12.69 -9.88 -13.94
N THR A 94 -12.84 -11.19 -13.83
CA THR A 94 -13.26 -11.87 -12.60
C THR A 94 -12.11 -12.58 -11.90
N LEU A 95 -11.22 -13.21 -12.69
CA LEU A 95 -10.09 -13.96 -12.16
C LEU A 95 -9.09 -13.07 -11.41
N TRP A 96 -8.64 -11.99 -12.05
CA TRP A 96 -7.58 -11.15 -11.51
C TRP A 96 -7.94 -10.42 -10.22
N PRO A 97 -9.09 -9.72 -10.12
CA PRO A 97 -9.51 -9.15 -8.84
C PRO A 97 -9.69 -10.20 -7.75
N GLY A 98 -10.11 -11.42 -8.12
CA GLY A 98 -10.24 -12.55 -7.20
C GLY A 98 -8.89 -12.93 -6.57
N LEU A 99 -7.86 -13.11 -7.41
CA LEU A 99 -6.50 -13.42 -6.98
C LEU A 99 -5.90 -12.32 -6.09
N LEU A 100 -6.07 -11.06 -6.49
CA LEU A 100 -5.59 -9.93 -5.68
C LEU A 100 -6.29 -9.86 -4.31
N ARG A 101 -7.61 -10.10 -4.26
CA ARG A 101 -8.36 -10.15 -3.00
C ARG A 101 -7.91 -11.30 -2.10
N GLU A 102 -7.70 -12.46 -2.68
CA GLU A 102 -7.22 -13.64 -1.95
C GLU A 102 -5.83 -13.37 -1.33
N ARG A 103 -4.93 -12.77 -2.11
CA ARG A 103 -3.55 -12.54 -1.72
C ARG A 103 -3.39 -11.39 -0.73
N TYR A 104 -4.03 -10.24 -0.99
CA TYR A 104 -3.78 -9.00 -0.27
C TYR A 104 -5.00 -8.46 0.49
N GLY A 105 -6.20 -8.94 0.20
CA GLY A 105 -7.43 -8.32 0.68
C GLY A 105 -7.52 -8.19 2.19
N LEU A 106 -7.13 -9.22 2.95
CA LEU A 106 -7.14 -9.20 4.42
C LEU A 106 -6.15 -8.17 4.97
N ALA A 107 -4.91 -8.19 4.48
CA ALA A 107 -3.85 -7.30 4.93
C ALA A 107 -4.18 -5.84 4.59
N PHE A 108 -4.62 -5.58 3.37
CA PHE A 108 -4.93 -4.22 2.93
C PHE A 108 -6.16 -3.63 3.63
N SER A 109 -7.19 -4.43 3.90
CA SER A 109 -8.37 -3.95 4.63
C SER A 109 -8.02 -3.49 6.04
N VAL A 110 -7.28 -4.29 6.81
CA VAL A 110 -6.86 -3.90 8.16
C VAL A 110 -5.83 -2.78 8.14
N ALA A 111 -4.91 -2.79 7.18
CA ALA A 111 -3.88 -1.75 7.05
C ALA A 111 -4.49 -0.37 6.74
N ARG A 112 -5.52 -0.29 5.88
CA ARG A 112 -6.26 0.96 5.63
C ARG A 112 -6.89 1.54 6.90
N ARG A 113 -7.51 0.70 7.73
CA ARG A 113 -8.11 1.13 9.00
C ARG A 113 -7.03 1.61 9.98
N LEU A 114 -5.93 0.87 10.07
CA LEU A 114 -4.82 1.25 10.93
C LEU A 114 -4.16 2.55 10.44
N ALA A 115 -3.99 2.73 9.13
CA ALA A 115 -3.51 3.98 8.55
C ALA A 115 -4.42 5.16 8.93
N GLY A 116 -5.74 4.98 8.83
CA GLY A 116 -6.70 5.98 9.27
C GLY A 116 -6.56 6.32 10.76
N LEU A 117 -6.25 5.34 11.61
CA LEU A 117 -6.04 5.55 13.03
C LEU A 117 -4.74 6.30 13.33
N ILE A 118 -3.62 5.87 12.75
CA ILE A 118 -2.30 6.49 13.02
C ILE A 118 -2.17 7.90 12.44
N THR A 119 -3.01 8.27 11.48
CA THR A 119 -3.07 9.63 10.92
C THR A 119 -3.93 10.60 11.75
N VAL A 120 -4.57 10.14 12.83
CA VAL A 120 -5.28 11.04 13.75
C VAL A 120 -4.29 11.99 14.40
N PRO A 121 -4.49 13.33 14.27
CA PRO A 121 -3.58 14.32 14.84
C PRO A 121 -3.42 14.11 16.36
N GLY A 122 -2.18 14.13 16.84
CA GLY A 122 -1.86 13.96 18.26
C GLY A 122 -1.72 12.52 18.73
N LEU A 123 -2.23 11.51 18.00
CA LEU A 123 -2.13 10.11 18.45
C LEU A 123 -0.68 9.62 18.49
N LEU A 124 0.06 9.77 17.39
CA LEU A 124 1.47 9.38 17.35
C LEU A 124 2.37 10.17 18.30
N PRO A 125 2.25 11.49 18.43
CA PRO A 125 2.99 12.24 19.46
C PRO A 125 2.69 11.77 20.89
N ALA A 126 1.45 11.40 21.19
CA ALA A 126 1.07 10.93 22.52
C ALA A 126 1.54 9.51 22.82
N LEU A 127 1.37 8.57 21.89
CA LEU A 127 1.65 7.15 22.09
C LEU A 127 3.05 6.72 21.63
N GLY A 128 3.65 7.45 20.71
CA GLY A 128 4.96 7.14 20.15
C GLY A 128 6.07 6.96 21.19
N PRO A 129 6.24 7.90 22.16
CA PRO A 129 7.26 7.76 23.19
C PRO A 129 7.09 6.51 24.07
N ILE A 130 5.85 6.07 24.30
CA ILE A 130 5.53 4.84 25.04
C ILE A 130 5.85 3.62 24.18
N GLY A 131 5.43 3.65 22.93
CA GLY A 131 5.69 2.58 21.96
C GLY A 131 7.19 2.33 21.76
N MET A 132 7.98 3.40 21.56
CA MET A 132 9.43 3.33 21.36
C MET A 132 10.21 2.75 22.55
N ARG A 133 9.66 2.81 23.76
CA ARG A 133 10.26 2.21 24.95
C ARG A 133 9.93 0.72 25.11
N SER A 134 8.98 0.21 24.38
CA SER A 134 8.55 -1.19 24.45
C SER A 134 9.11 -1.98 23.27
N HIS A 135 10.06 -2.88 23.52
CA HIS A 135 10.61 -3.78 22.50
C HIS A 135 9.50 -4.58 21.78
N LEU A 136 8.49 -5.06 22.53
CA LEU A 136 7.37 -5.81 21.96
C LEU A 136 6.56 -4.93 20.98
N LEU A 137 6.18 -3.70 21.39
CA LEU A 137 5.41 -2.81 20.55
C LEU A 137 6.19 -2.39 19.30
N MET A 138 7.50 -2.14 19.44
CA MET A 138 8.35 -1.84 18.29
C MET A 138 8.50 -3.03 17.34
N THR A 139 8.63 -4.24 17.88
CA THR A 139 8.67 -5.45 17.04
C THR A 139 7.38 -5.62 16.25
N ILE A 140 6.22 -5.43 16.89
CA ILE A 140 4.91 -5.48 16.22
C ILE A 140 4.82 -4.40 15.15
N ALA A 141 5.17 -3.15 15.48
CA ALA A 141 5.13 -2.04 14.56
C ALA A 141 6.02 -2.28 13.33
N LEU A 142 7.27 -2.70 13.53
CA LEU A 142 8.20 -3.00 12.45
C LEU A 142 7.69 -4.14 11.55
N ARG A 143 7.18 -5.22 12.14
CA ARG A 143 6.66 -6.35 11.37
C ARG A 143 5.43 -5.99 10.54
N VAL A 144 4.50 -5.24 11.13
CA VAL A 144 3.26 -4.84 10.46
C VAL A 144 3.51 -3.75 9.43
N MET A 145 4.27 -2.70 9.80
CA MET A 145 4.54 -1.58 8.89
C MET A 145 5.56 -1.93 7.80
N GLY A 146 6.53 -2.80 8.13
CA GLY A 146 7.54 -3.28 7.18
C GLY A 146 7.08 -4.43 6.28
N ASN A 147 5.78 -4.78 6.28
CA ASN A 147 5.23 -5.90 5.50
C ASN A 147 5.95 -7.24 5.77
N LEU A 148 6.44 -7.43 7.00
CA LEU A 148 7.20 -8.62 7.40
C LEU A 148 6.32 -9.75 7.98
N VAL A 149 5.00 -9.64 7.85
CA VAL A 149 4.05 -10.69 8.25
C VAL A 149 3.63 -11.46 7.01
N THR A 150 4.19 -12.64 6.84
CA THR A 150 3.94 -13.50 5.68
C THR A 150 2.80 -14.50 5.92
N PRO A 151 2.21 -15.10 4.88
CA PRO A 151 1.20 -16.17 5.03
C PRO A 151 1.73 -17.40 5.78
N GLU A 152 3.02 -17.67 5.67
CA GLU A 152 3.71 -18.83 6.27
C GLU A 152 3.95 -18.65 7.77
N ASP A 153 3.92 -17.43 8.28
CA ASP A 153 4.13 -17.14 9.70
C ASP A 153 3.00 -17.74 10.55
N SER A 154 3.38 -18.48 11.58
CA SER A 154 2.43 -19.15 12.51
C SER A 154 2.41 -18.55 13.92
N ASP A 155 3.19 -17.50 14.17
CA ASP A 155 3.30 -16.86 15.47
C ASP A 155 2.05 -16.05 15.88
N ALA A 156 2.05 -15.57 17.12
CA ALA A 156 0.91 -14.84 17.68
C ALA A 156 0.59 -13.55 16.92
N ILE A 157 1.61 -12.81 16.46
CA ILE A 157 1.44 -11.54 15.71
C ILE A 157 0.74 -11.82 14.38
N ALA A 158 1.20 -12.82 13.64
CA ALA A 158 0.60 -13.21 12.36
C ALA A 158 -0.85 -13.71 12.53
N ARG A 159 -1.13 -14.48 13.60
CA ARG A 159 -2.51 -14.93 13.90
C ARG A 159 -3.44 -13.77 14.22
N ILE A 160 -2.99 -12.83 15.06
CA ILE A 160 -3.76 -11.63 15.39
C ILE A 160 -3.99 -10.79 14.13
N TRP A 161 -2.96 -10.59 13.33
CA TRP A 161 -3.05 -9.82 12.08
C TRP A 161 -4.06 -10.42 11.10
N ARG A 162 -4.01 -11.72 10.85
CA ARG A 162 -4.98 -12.42 10.00
C ARG A 162 -6.40 -12.38 10.56
N THR A 163 -6.55 -12.49 11.87
CA THR A 163 -7.88 -12.40 12.50
C THR A 163 -8.46 -11.01 12.37
N ALA A 164 -7.63 -9.98 12.62
CA ALA A 164 -8.01 -8.59 12.42
C ALA A 164 -8.40 -8.32 10.95
N GLY A 165 -7.64 -8.89 10.00
CA GLY A 165 -7.95 -8.81 8.56
C GLY A 165 -9.31 -9.41 8.22
N ARG A 166 -9.61 -10.60 8.72
CA ARG A 166 -10.93 -11.26 8.49
C ARG A 166 -12.08 -10.44 9.06
N LEU A 167 -11.91 -9.87 10.24
CA LEU A 167 -12.92 -9.00 10.85
C LEU A 167 -13.05 -7.70 10.06
N SER A 168 -11.93 -7.11 9.68
CA SER A 168 -11.90 -5.86 8.91
C SER A 168 -12.65 -5.98 7.59
N VAL A 169 -12.39 -7.03 6.80
CA VAL A 169 -13.06 -7.25 5.50
C VAL A 169 -14.57 -7.39 5.65
N ARG A 170 -15.06 -8.02 6.75
CA ARG A 170 -16.49 -8.21 6.99
C ARG A 170 -17.26 -6.91 7.21
N ILE A 171 -16.59 -5.89 7.71
CA ILE A 171 -17.18 -4.58 8.03
C ILE A 171 -16.64 -3.47 7.10
N ASP A 172 -16.00 -3.85 5.99
CA ASP A 172 -15.45 -2.92 5.02
C ASP A 172 -16.50 -2.60 3.95
N ASP A 173 -17.00 -1.37 3.93
CA ASP A 173 -17.97 -0.91 2.94
C ASP A 173 -17.40 -0.86 1.51
N ARG A 174 -16.08 -0.85 1.40
CA ARG A 174 -15.33 -0.85 0.14
C ARG A 174 -14.16 -1.81 0.23
N PRO A 175 -14.41 -3.12 0.11
CA PRO A 175 -13.34 -4.11 0.16
C PRO A 175 -12.26 -3.82 -0.90
N PRO A 176 -10.99 -4.22 -0.65
CA PRO A 176 -9.95 -4.06 -1.65
C PRO A 176 -10.27 -4.75 -2.97
N PHE A 177 -9.95 -4.11 -4.08
CA PHE A 177 -10.11 -4.64 -5.44
C PHE A 177 -11.55 -4.95 -5.86
N THR A 178 -12.51 -4.10 -5.49
CA THR A 178 -13.94 -4.23 -5.86
C THR A 178 -14.37 -3.21 -6.89
#